data_df07c1d6b73f9f984fb125bd86f3e2fb
#
_entry.id   df07c1d6b73f9f984fb125bd86f3e2fb
#
_cell.length_a   1.000
_cell.length_b   1.000
_cell.length_c   1.000
_cell.angle_alpha   90.00
_cell.angle_beta   90.00
_cell.angle_gamma   90.00
#
_symmetry.space_group_name_H-M   'P 1'
#
loop_
_entity.id
_entity.type
_entity.pdbx_description
1 polymer ?
#
loop_
_entity_poly.entity_id
_entity_poly.type
_entity_poly.pdbx_seq_one_letter_code
_entity_poly.pdbx_strand_id
1 'polypeptide(L)'
;MKNSRRDFLKKGALAGFGALMIPEIAKAAVKENTFVHAPKINLKKDCVILFQGDSITDCGRDKNSNRCNTMEQFGSGYVLFTATQLLERKAALQPKIYNRGISGNKVYQLRERWEIDCLAFQPDVL
;
A
#
# COMPACT_ATOMS: atom_id res chain seq x y z
N MET A 1 -14.19 19.37 45.02
CA MET A 1 -14.77 18.08 44.61
C MET A 1 -14.02 17.59 43.37
N LYS A 2 -13.21 16.54 43.50
CA LYS A 2 -12.43 15.98 42.36
C LYS A 2 -13.33 14.98 41.61
N ASN A 3 -13.84 15.36 40.44
CA ASN A 3 -14.52 14.42 39.58
C ASN A 3 -13.48 13.46 38.97
N SER A 4 -13.53 12.21 39.37
CA SER A 4 -12.67 11.14 38.90
C SER A 4 -13.04 10.78 37.46
N ARG A 5 -12.01 10.46 36.62
CA ARG A 5 -12.22 9.92 35.27
C ARG A 5 -13.16 8.70 35.23
N ARG A 6 -13.23 7.96 36.36
CA ARG A 6 -14.15 6.83 36.53
C ARG A 6 -15.62 7.27 36.61
N ASP A 7 -15.92 8.46 37.19
CA ASP A 7 -17.30 8.97 37.28
C ASP A 7 -17.78 9.48 35.92
N PHE A 8 -16.90 9.97 35.07
CA PHE A 8 -17.21 10.32 33.69
C PHE A 8 -17.60 9.09 32.87
N LEU A 9 -16.86 7.99 32.99
CA LEU A 9 -17.15 6.74 32.27
C LEU A 9 -18.47 6.10 32.78
N LYS A 10 -18.74 6.14 34.08
CA LYS A 10 -20.00 5.62 34.63
C LYS A 10 -21.22 6.43 34.18
N LYS A 11 -21.09 7.76 34.11
CA LYS A 11 -22.17 8.63 33.62
C LYS A 11 -22.38 8.51 32.12
N GLY A 12 -21.31 8.28 31.33
CA GLY A 12 -21.39 7.98 29.91
C GLY A 12 -22.09 6.67 29.59
N ALA A 13 -21.90 5.64 30.42
CA ALA A 13 -22.55 4.34 30.24
C ALA A 13 -24.07 4.37 30.56
N LEU A 14 -24.52 5.22 31.50
CA LEU A 14 -25.96 5.38 31.77
C LEU A 14 -26.68 6.23 30.71
N ALA A 15 -26.01 7.14 30.04
CA ALA A 15 -26.59 7.94 28.96
C ALA A 15 -26.74 7.13 27.65
N GLY A 16 -26.07 5.99 27.51
CA GLY A 16 -26.13 5.12 26.34
C GLY A 16 -27.38 4.26 26.17
N PHE A 17 -28.23 4.15 27.20
CA PHE A 17 -29.46 3.33 27.13
C PHE A 17 -30.65 4.05 26.46
N GLY A 18 -30.51 5.34 26.13
CA GLY A 18 -31.56 6.12 25.46
C GLY A 18 -31.51 6.12 23.93
N ALA A 19 -30.53 5.46 23.29
CA ALA A 19 -30.30 5.51 21.84
C ALA A 19 -30.78 4.24 21.12
N LEU A 20 -32.02 3.82 21.35
CA LEU A 20 -32.68 2.81 20.50
C LEU A 20 -33.36 3.41 19.25
N MET A 21 -33.06 4.67 18.94
CA MET A 21 -33.35 5.30 17.65
C MET A 21 -32.06 5.55 16.93
N ILE A 22 -31.41 4.50 16.42
CA ILE A 22 -30.38 4.68 15.41
C ILE A 22 -31.12 5.12 14.15
N PRO A 23 -30.95 6.38 13.68
CA PRO A 23 -31.57 6.83 12.44
C PRO A 23 -31.20 5.86 11.30
N GLU A 24 -32.11 5.66 10.37
CA GLU A 24 -31.90 4.81 9.19
C GLU A 24 -30.60 5.15 8.42
N ILE A 25 -30.13 6.39 8.57
CA ILE A 25 -28.85 6.90 8.07
C ILE A 25 -27.63 6.11 8.62
N ALA A 26 -27.68 5.70 9.91
CA ALA A 26 -26.59 4.89 10.48
C ALA A 26 -26.62 3.43 9.98
N LYS A 27 -27.81 2.91 9.65
CA LYS A 27 -27.96 1.60 8.99
C LYS A 27 -27.44 1.62 7.54
N ALA A 28 -27.58 2.75 6.84
CA ALA A 28 -27.03 2.91 5.50
C ALA A 28 -25.49 2.98 5.50
N ALA A 29 -24.87 3.49 6.58
CA ALA A 29 -23.41 3.54 6.73
C ALA A 29 -22.79 2.19 7.12
N VAL A 30 -23.59 1.27 7.67
CA VAL A 30 -23.22 -0.13 7.97
C VAL A 30 -23.65 -1.07 6.84
N LYS A 31 -24.16 -0.52 5.72
CA LYS A 31 -24.33 -1.32 4.52
C LYS A 31 -22.96 -1.85 4.14
N GLU A 32 -22.80 -3.15 4.38
CA GLU A 32 -21.62 -3.96 4.17
C GLU A 32 -20.58 -3.26 3.30
N ASN A 33 -19.41 -3.00 3.90
CA ASN A 33 -18.19 -2.82 3.12
C ASN A 33 -18.06 -4.12 2.32
N THR A 34 -18.74 -4.21 1.20
CA THR A 34 -18.38 -5.15 0.17
C THR A 34 -16.96 -4.74 -0.18
N PHE A 35 -16.00 -5.36 0.51
CA PHE A 35 -14.64 -5.37 0.03
C PHE A 35 -14.77 -5.82 -1.41
N VAL A 36 -14.67 -4.86 -2.33
CA VAL A 36 -14.50 -5.18 -3.74
C VAL A 36 -13.29 -6.10 -3.72
N HIS A 37 -13.53 -7.40 -3.86
CA HIS A 37 -12.44 -8.34 -3.95
C HIS A 37 -11.58 -7.87 -5.09
N ALA A 38 -10.45 -7.26 -4.76
CA ALA A 38 -9.48 -6.89 -5.77
C ALA A 38 -9.24 -8.14 -6.63
N PRO A 39 -9.25 -8.02 -7.96
CA PRO A 39 -9.06 -9.16 -8.83
C PRO A 39 -7.78 -9.88 -8.41
N LYS A 40 -7.85 -11.19 -8.24
CA LYS A 40 -6.68 -12.00 -7.88
C LYS A 40 -5.68 -11.91 -9.00
N ILE A 41 -4.54 -11.28 -8.73
CA ILE A 41 -3.41 -11.25 -9.66
C ILE A 41 -2.75 -12.61 -9.61
N ASN A 42 -2.79 -13.36 -10.71
CA ASN A 42 -2.09 -14.63 -10.84
C ASN A 42 -0.66 -14.37 -11.29
N LEU A 43 0.26 -14.38 -10.33
CA LEU A 43 1.68 -14.24 -10.62
C LEU A 43 2.23 -15.52 -11.26
N LYS A 44 3.01 -15.36 -12.32
CA LYS A 44 3.72 -16.46 -13.00
C LYS A 44 5.13 -16.60 -12.44
N LYS A 45 5.78 -17.71 -12.76
CA LYS A 45 7.22 -17.87 -12.50
C LYS A 45 8.00 -16.81 -13.27
N ASP A 46 9.06 -16.29 -12.65
CA ASP A 46 9.92 -15.23 -13.17
C ASP A 46 9.19 -13.91 -13.53
N CYS A 47 7.98 -13.70 -12.97
CA CYS A 47 7.21 -12.48 -13.24
C CYS A 47 7.98 -11.23 -12.82
N VAL A 48 7.80 -10.17 -13.60
CA VAL A 48 8.36 -8.85 -13.33
C VAL A 48 7.31 -8.00 -12.64
N ILE A 49 7.65 -7.51 -11.45
CA ILE A 49 6.84 -6.59 -10.64
C ILE A 49 7.60 -5.27 -10.55
N LEU A 50 6.97 -4.19 -10.97
CA LEU A 50 7.61 -2.89 -11.02
C LEU A 50 6.81 -1.87 -10.22
N PHE A 51 7.51 -1.15 -9.35
CA PHE A 51 6.96 -0.02 -8.60
C PHE A 51 7.41 1.29 -9.26
N GLN A 52 6.46 2.06 -9.75
CA GLN A 52 6.69 3.37 -10.36
C GLN A 52 6.09 4.47 -9.48
N GLY A 53 6.76 5.61 -9.36
CA GLY A 53 6.25 6.72 -8.54
C GLY A 53 7.26 7.81 -8.27
N ASP A 54 6.96 8.59 -7.26
CA ASP A 54 7.74 9.72 -6.79
C ASP A 54 8.61 9.40 -5.55
N SER A 55 8.78 10.37 -4.66
CA SER A 55 9.60 10.23 -3.45
C SER A 55 9.11 9.17 -2.48
N ILE A 56 7.81 8.91 -2.43
CA ILE A 56 7.24 7.87 -1.55
C ILE A 56 7.66 6.49 -2.03
N THR A 57 7.75 6.31 -3.34
CA THR A 57 8.21 5.07 -3.96
C THR A 57 9.73 4.97 -3.98
N ASP A 58 10.44 6.06 -4.32
CA ASP A 58 11.91 6.16 -4.33
C ASP A 58 12.51 5.79 -2.97
N CYS A 59 12.11 6.50 -1.95
CA CYS A 59 12.50 6.35 -0.55
C CYS A 59 14.00 6.00 -0.36
N GLY A 60 14.88 6.71 -1.09
CA GLY A 60 16.33 6.56 -0.99
C GLY A 60 16.91 5.36 -1.72
N ARG A 61 16.22 4.80 -2.73
CA ARG A 61 16.79 3.73 -3.55
C ARG A 61 18.05 4.18 -4.29
N ASP A 62 18.94 3.27 -4.62
CA ASP A 62 20.04 3.52 -5.56
C ASP A 62 19.51 3.64 -6.99
N LYS A 63 19.60 4.85 -7.57
CA LYS A 63 19.14 5.14 -8.92
C LYS A 63 20.10 4.67 -10.02
N ASN A 64 21.34 4.39 -9.66
CA ASN A 64 22.37 3.92 -10.60
C ASN A 64 22.32 2.41 -10.82
N SER A 65 21.58 1.68 -9.98
CA SER A 65 21.41 0.25 -10.09
C SER A 65 20.12 -0.12 -10.81
N ASN A 66 20.19 -1.08 -11.73
CA ASN A 66 19.03 -1.73 -12.38
C ASN A 66 18.87 -3.19 -11.93
N ARG A 67 19.48 -3.57 -10.81
CA ARG A 67 19.41 -4.95 -10.29
C ARG A 67 18.07 -5.17 -9.59
N CYS A 68 17.39 -6.27 -9.89
CA CYS A 68 16.19 -6.64 -9.14
C CYS A 68 16.56 -7.23 -7.76
N ASN A 69 15.60 -7.21 -6.85
CA ASN A 69 15.62 -7.93 -5.58
C ASN A 69 16.81 -7.57 -4.67
N THR A 70 17.29 -6.33 -4.70
CA THR A 70 18.35 -5.87 -3.80
C THR A 70 17.87 -4.77 -2.87
N MET A 71 18.46 -4.70 -1.68
CA MET A 71 18.11 -3.70 -0.66
C MET A 71 18.30 -2.28 -1.18
N GLU A 72 19.39 -2.05 -1.90
CA GLU A 72 19.72 -0.75 -2.49
C GLU A 72 18.66 -0.30 -3.49
N GLN A 73 18.08 -1.27 -4.23
CA GLN A 73 17.01 -0.98 -5.19
C GLN A 73 15.67 -0.73 -4.55
N PHE A 74 15.39 -1.35 -3.41
CA PHE A 74 14.08 -1.18 -2.78
C PHE A 74 13.92 0.16 -2.07
N GLY A 75 15.04 0.77 -1.63
CA GLY A 75 14.99 1.92 -0.73
C GLY A 75 14.50 1.51 0.66
N SER A 76 14.07 2.48 1.48
CA SER A 76 13.66 2.27 2.87
C SER A 76 12.15 2.42 3.12
N GLY A 77 11.35 2.47 2.05
CA GLY A 77 9.91 2.72 2.11
C GLY A 77 9.04 1.47 1.92
N TYR A 78 7.78 1.71 1.54
CA TYR A 78 6.79 0.64 1.39
C TYR A 78 7.19 -0.42 0.37
N VAL A 79 8.00 -0.06 -0.64
CA VAL A 79 8.49 -1.01 -1.64
C VAL A 79 9.31 -2.11 -0.99
N LEU A 80 10.21 -1.77 -0.06
CA LEU A 80 11.00 -2.76 0.69
C LEU A 80 10.09 -3.75 1.43
N PHE A 81 9.11 -3.25 2.17
CA PHE A 81 8.21 -4.12 2.94
C PHE A 81 7.37 -5.02 2.03
N THR A 82 6.86 -4.48 0.94
CA THR A 82 6.06 -5.25 -0.03
C THR A 82 6.93 -6.28 -0.76
N ALA A 83 8.11 -5.88 -1.21
CA ALA A 83 9.04 -6.77 -1.91
C ALA A 83 9.49 -7.93 -1.03
N THR A 84 9.87 -7.67 0.22
CA THR A 84 10.30 -8.74 1.15
C THR A 84 9.18 -9.74 1.40
N GLN A 85 7.94 -9.29 1.59
CA GLN A 85 6.79 -10.19 1.75
C GLN A 85 6.50 -11.00 0.48
N LEU A 86 6.63 -10.40 -0.69
CA LEU A 86 6.44 -11.11 -1.97
C LEU A 86 7.54 -12.16 -2.19
N LEU A 87 8.80 -11.81 -1.93
CA LEU A 87 9.93 -12.72 -2.06
C LEU A 87 9.83 -13.89 -1.08
N GLU A 88 9.36 -13.66 0.15
CA GLU A 88 9.11 -14.71 1.13
C GLU A 88 7.95 -15.63 0.68
N ARG A 89 6.76 -15.03 0.47
CA ARG A 89 5.53 -15.80 0.24
C ARG A 89 5.46 -16.43 -1.13
N LYS A 90 6.20 -15.92 -2.09
CA LYS A 90 6.19 -16.35 -3.49
C LYS A 90 7.57 -16.78 -3.99
N ALA A 91 8.45 -17.21 -3.08
CA ALA A 91 9.82 -17.63 -3.39
C ALA A 91 9.89 -18.64 -4.54
N ALA A 92 8.96 -19.60 -4.60
CA ALA A 92 8.89 -20.61 -5.67
C ALA A 92 8.66 -20.01 -7.06
N LEU A 93 8.08 -18.80 -7.14
CA LEU A 93 7.84 -18.10 -8.41
C LEU A 93 9.04 -17.27 -8.87
N GLN A 94 10.04 -17.06 -8.01
CA GLN A 94 11.24 -16.28 -8.30
C GLN A 94 10.94 -14.89 -8.91
N PRO A 95 10.05 -14.08 -8.32
CA PRO A 95 9.64 -12.81 -8.91
C PRO A 95 10.83 -11.84 -8.99
N LYS A 96 10.89 -11.07 -10.07
CA LYS A 96 11.86 -9.98 -10.28
C LYS A 96 11.21 -8.67 -9.91
N ILE A 97 11.64 -8.05 -8.83
CA ILE A 97 11.00 -6.85 -8.29
C ILE A 97 11.92 -5.65 -8.47
N TYR A 98 11.38 -4.57 -9.04
CA TYR A 98 12.09 -3.32 -9.32
C TYR A 98 11.39 -2.14 -8.68
N ASN A 99 12.16 -1.22 -8.13
CA ASN A 99 11.70 0.10 -7.73
C ASN A 99 12.24 1.14 -8.72
N ARG A 100 11.32 1.85 -9.39
CA ARG A 100 11.62 2.91 -10.35
C ARG A 100 11.11 4.28 -9.89
N GLY A 101 10.83 4.44 -8.59
CA GLY A 101 10.50 5.74 -8.01
C GLY A 101 11.63 6.74 -8.17
N ILE A 102 11.29 8.02 -8.38
CA ILE A 102 12.24 9.15 -8.41
C ILE A 102 11.66 10.31 -7.62
N SER A 103 12.37 10.70 -6.57
CA SER A 103 11.97 11.81 -5.70
C SER A 103 11.76 13.10 -6.48
N GLY A 104 10.67 13.81 -6.17
CA GLY A 104 10.31 15.07 -6.79
C GLY A 104 9.57 14.94 -8.13
N ASN A 105 9.45 13.74 -8.70
CA ASN A 105 8.74 13.56 -9.96
C ASN A 105 7.24 13.84 -9.83
N LYS A 106 6.73 14.59 -10.81
CA LYS A 106 5.32 14.82 -11.06
C LYS A 106 4.83 13.89 -12.17
N VAL A 107 3.53 13.77 -12.34
CA VAL A 107 2.91 12.84 -13.31
C VAL A 107 3.46 12.99 -14.73
N TYR A 108 3.69 14.22 -15.21
CA TYR A 108 4.26 14.43 -16.55
C TYR A 108 5.69 13.91 -16.67
N GLN A 109 6.50 13.98 -15.60
CA GLN A 109 7.86 13.43 -15.58
C GLN A 109 7.86 11.89 -15.54
N LEU A 110 6.88 11.28 -14.87
CA LEU A 110 6.66 9.83 -14.98
C LEU A 110 6.37 9.44 -16.43
N ARG A 111 5.55 10.22 -17.13
CA ARG A 111 5.21 9.99 -18.53
C ARG A 111 6.45 10.12 -19.44
N GLU A 112 7.29 11.13 -19.25
CA GLU A 112 8.51 11.36 -20.04
C GLU A 112 9.49 10.19 -19.99
N ARG A 113 9.58 9.51 -18.85
CA ARG A 113 10.48 8.35 -18.65
C ARG A 113 9.78 6.99 -18.71
N TRP A 114 8.51 6.97 -19.12
CA TRP A 114 7.68 5.76 -19.09
C TRP A 114 8.25 4.62 -19.92
N GLU A 115 8.75 4.93 -21.10
CA GLU A 115 9.35 3.95 -22.01
C GLU A 115 10.55 3.24 -21.36
N ILE A 116 11.49 4.01 -20.82
CA ILE A 116 12.75 3.51 -20.27
C ILE A 116 12.56 2.88 -18.90
N ASP A 117 11.75 3.51 -18.05
CA ASP A 117 11.64 3.16 -16.64
C ASP A 117 10.49 2.19 -16.34
N CYS A 118 9.61 1.94 -17.31
CA CYS A 118 8.49 1.02 -17.17
C CYS A 118 8.46 0.00 -18.30
N LEU A 119 8.19 0.42 -19.55
CA LEU A 119 7.95 -0.51 -20.65
C LEU A 119 9.17 -1.36 -20.99
N ALA A 120 10.38 -0.81 -20.90
CA ALA A 120 11.62 -1.56 -21.15
C ALA A 120 11.81 -2.75 -20.20
N PHE A 121 11.19 -2.75 -19.02
CA PHE A 121 11.23 -3.87 -18.07
C PHE A 121 10.16 -4.93 -18.35
N GLN A 122 9.21 -4.67 -19.25
CA GLN A 122 8.09 -5.55 -19.60
C GLN A 122 7.37 -6.10 -18.34
N PRO A 123 6.88 -5.24 -17.43
CA PRO A 123 6.31 -5.70 -16.18
C PRO A 123 5.01 -6.49 -16.39
N ASP A 124 4.88 -7.60 -15.68
CA ASP A 124 3.62 -8.35 -15.55
C ASP A 124 2.65 -7.64 -14.58
N VAL A 125 3.22 -6.89 -13.63
CA VAL A 125 2.47 -6.12 -12.62
C VAL A 125 3.13 -4.75 -12.43
N LEU A 126 2.30 -3.69 -12.42
CA LEU A 126 2.68 -2.31 -12.18
C LEU A 126 1.82 -1.72 -11.06
#